data_5ffb18c1d16dc04729b892e73d8e3eb9
#
_entry.id   5ffb18c1d16dc04729b892e73d8e3eb9
#
_cell.length_a   1.000
_cell.length_b   1.000
_cell.length_c   1.000
_cell.angle_alpha   90.00
_cell.angle_beta   90.00
_cell.angle_gamma   90.00
#
_symmetry.space_group_name_H-M   'P 1'
#
loop_
_entity.id
_entity.type
_entity.pdbx_description
1 polymer ?
#
loop_
_entity_poly.entity_id
_entity_poly.type
_entity_poly.pdbx_seq_one_letter_code
_entity_poly.pdbx_strand_id
1 'polypeptide(L)'
;MKYSHMDNDCVVFENLKSRGATLTKRDGSRKIHVAFDDFKYFVLWTKKCAPYLCLEPWNGIPDRVDADGILVNKEGILALEPGGTQIFTHHISILA
;
A
#
# COMPACT_ATOMS: atom_id res chain seq x y z
N MET A 1 1.79 -6.63 -15.12
CA MET A 1 2.88 -5.97 -14.35
C MET A 1 4.18 -6.73 -14.56
N LYS A 2 5.29 -6.03 -14.69
CA LYS A 2 6.62 -6.61 -14.86
C LYS A 2 7.48 -6.35 -13.63
N TYR A 3 8.39 -7.25 -13.32
CA TYR A 3 9.35 -7.04 -12.22
C TYR A 3 10.15 -5.75 -12.36
N SER A 4 10.47 -5.35 -13.61
CA SER A 4 11.21 -4.11 -13.87
C SER A 4 10.51 -2.86 -13.36
N HIS A 5 9.21 -2.88 -13.14
CA HIS A 5 8.49 -1.75 -12.55
C HIS A 5 8.92 -1.46 -11.10
N MET A 6 9.59 -2.42 -10.46
CA MET A 6 9.99 -2.34 -9.06
C MET A 6 11.52 -2.36 -8.87
N ASP A 7 12.29 -2.16 -9.94
CA ASP A 7 13.75 -2.18 -9.91
C ASP A 7 14.34 -1.13 -8.95
N ASN A 8 13.62 -0.02 -8.78
CA ASN A 8 14.04 1.10 -7.91
C ASN A 8 13.34 1.09 -6.56
N ASP A 9 12.88 -0.09 -6.07
CA ASP A 9 12.11 -0.24 -4.85
C ASP A 9 10.60 -0.41 -5.14
N CYS A 10 9.77 -0.12 -4.16
CA CYS A 10 8.32 -0.30 -4.30
C CYS A 10 7.68 0.75 -5.22
N VAL A 11 6.50 0.42 -5.73
CA VAL A 11 5.65 1.36 -6.47
C VAL A 11 4.59 1.89 -5.52
N VAL A 12 4.59 3.18 -5.28
CA VAL A 12 3.66 3.84 -4.36
C VAL A 12 2.60 4.57 -5.17
N PHE A 13 1.35 4.25 -4.93
CA PHE A 13 0.21 4.95 -5.50
C PHE A 13 -0.41 5.84 -4.42
N GLU A 14 -0.65 7.10 -4.74
CA GLU A 14 -1.43 7.99 -3.89
C GLU A 14 -2.58 8.60 -4.68
N ASN A 15 -3.61 9.03 -3.98
CA ASN A 15 -4.79 9.65 -4.59
C ASN A 15 -5.50 8.75 -5.62
N LEU A 16 -5.43 7.44 -5.44
CA LEU A 16 -6.19 6.52 -6.26
C LEU A 16 -7.68 6.75 -6.08
N LYS A 17 -8.40 6.82 -7.19
CA LYS A 17 -9.87 6.83 -7.17
C LYS A 17 -10.40 5.46 -6.76
N SER A 18 -9.72 4.40 -7.17
CA SER A 18 -10.06 3.04 -6.75
C SER A 18 -9.71 2.86 -5.27
N ARG A 19 -10.59 2.18 -4.54
CA ARG A 19 -10.40 1.86 -3.13
C ARG A 19 -10.12 0.38 -2.91
N GLY A 20 -9.74 -0.33 -3.95
CA GLY A 20 -9.37 -1.73 -3.88
C GLY A 20 -8.54 -2.17 -5.08
N ALA A 21 -7.88 -3.30 -4.94
CA ALA A 21 -7.09 -3.92 -6.00
C ALA A 21 -7.28 -5.43 -5.98
N THR A 22 -7.25 -6.04 -7.14
CA THR A 22 -7.39 -7.48 -7.28
C THR A 22 -6.15 -8.07 -7.94
N LEU A 23 -5.55 -9.04 -7.28
CA LEU A 23 -4.51 -9.87 -7.87
C LEU A 23 -5.16 -11.12 -8.44
N THR A 24 -4.96 -11.38 -9.73
CA THR A 24 -5.57 -12.50 -10.43
C THR A 24 -4.49 -13.39 -11.03
N LYS A 25 -4.62 -14.69 -10.86
CA LYS A 25 -3.79 -15.65 -11.58
C LYS A 25 -4.03 -15.51 -13.07
N ARG A 26 -3.02 -15.77 -13.92
CA ARG A 26 -3.13 -15.59 -15.37
C ARG A 26 -4.27 -16.38 -15.99
N ASP A 27 -4.54 -17.58 -15.47
CA ASP A 27 -5.63 -18.42 -15.95
C ASP A 27 -7.00 -18.01 -15.39
N GLY A 28 -7.06 -16.99 -14.53
CA GLY A 28 -8.29 -16.51 -13.92
C GLY A 28 -8.84 -17.38 -12.80
N SER A 29 -8.18 -18.50 -12.48
CA SER A 29 -8.72 -19.49 -11.54
C SER A 29 -8.75 -19.05 -10.10
N ARG A 30 -7.89 -18.11 -9.70
CA ARG A 30 -7.79 -17.62 -8.33
C ARG A 30 -7.61 -16.12 -8.32
N LYS A 31 -8.28 -15.47 -7.38
CA LYS A 31 -8.23 -14.03 -7.21
C LYS A 31 -8.15 -13.68 -5.74
N ILE A 32 -7.38 -12.65 -5.43
CA ILE A 32 -7.34 -12.06 -4.10
C ILE A 32 -7.64 -10.58 -4.27
N HIS A 33 -8.65 -10.09 -3.56
CA HIS A 33 -9.02 -8.68 -3.57
C HIS A 33 -8.67 -8.04 -2.23
N VAL A 34 -8.01 -6.90 -2.27
CA VAL A 34 -7.69 -6.10 -1.10
C VAL A 34 -8.42 -4.77 -1.20
N ALA A 35 -9.29 -4.48 -0.24
CA ALA A 35 -9.95 -3.20 -0.10
C ALA A 35 -9.25 -2.36 0.96
N PHE A 36 -9.00 -1.07 0.68
CA PHE A 36 -8.16 -0.22 1.52
C PHE A 36 -8.74 1.19 1.70
N ASP A 37 -10.04 1.29 1.97
CA ASP A 37 -10.73 2.58 2.09
C ASP A 37 -10.09 3.54 3.10
N ASP A 38 -9.57 3.02 4.20
CA ASP A 38 -9.01 3.81 5.29
C ASP A 38 -7.55 4.23 5.06
N PHE A 39 -6.99 3.90 3.90
CA PHE A 39 -5.57 4.09 3.64
C PHE A 39 -5.32 5.09 2.52
N LYS A 40 -4.38 6.01 2.75
CA LYS A 40 -4.04 7.07 1.81
C LYS A 40 -3.21 6.55 0.63
N TYR A 41 -2.35 5.57 0.90
CA TYR A 41 -1.43 5.04 -0.09
C TYR A 41 -1.69 3.56 -0.30
N PHE A 42 -1.42 3.09 -1.51
CA PHE A 42 -1.37 1.67 -1.82
C PHE A 42 -0.05 1.37 -2.49
N VAL A 43 0.63 0.33 -2.01
CA VAL A 43 2.00 0.03 -2.41
C VAL A 43 2.09 -1.38 -2.94
N LEU A 44 2.80 -1.53 -4.05
CA LEU A 44 3.14 -2.82 -4.64
C LEU A 44 4.64 -3.00 -4.57
N TRP A 45 5.05 -4.17 -4.15
CA TRP A 45 6.47 -4.53 -4.11
C TRP A 45 6.67 -6.02 -4.31
N THR A 46 7.72 -6.35 -5.04
CA THR A 46 8.21 -7.71 -5.14
C THR A 46 9.73 -7.68 -5.27
N LYS A 47 10.36 -8.78 -4.89
CA LYS A 47 11.78 -9.00 -5.14
C LYS A 47 11.94 -9.64 -6.50
N LYS A 48 12.94 -9.19 -7.29
CA LYS A 48 13.22 -9.74 -8.61
C LYS A 48 13.34 -11.26 -8.56
N CYS A 49 12.66 -11.94 -9.46
CA CYS A 49 12.62 -13.39 -9.60
C CYS A 49 12.00 -14.15 -8.41
N ALA A 50 11.40 -13.46 -7.46
CA ALA A 50 10.69 -14.09 -6.35
C ALA A 50 9.21 -14.30 -6.70
N PRO A 51 8.62 -15.45 -6.36
CA PRO A 51 7.25 -15.77 -6.75
C PRO A 51 6.22 -15.21 -5.77
N TYR A 52 6.30 -13.92 -5.44
CA TYR A 52 5.33 -13.25 -4.58
C TYR A 52 5.15 -11.79 -4.97
N LEU A 53 4.07 -11.20 -4.50
CA LEU A 53 3.79 -9.78 -4.62
C LEU A 53 3.23 -9.26 -3.31
N CYS A 54 3.82 -8.21 -2.77
CA CYS A 54 3.30 -7.54 -1.59
C CYS A 54 2.26 -6.51 -2.01
N LEU A 55 1.09 -6.58 -1.38
CA LEU A 55 -0.02 -5.64 -1.53
C LEU A 55 -0.15 -4.89 -0.21
N GLU A 56 0.27 -3.63 -0.17
CA GLU A 56 0.50 -2.93 1.09
C GLU A 56 -0.31 -1.63 1.18
N PRO A 57 -1.43 -1.63 1.92
CA PRO A 57 -2.08 -0.36 2.26
C PRO A 57 -1.24 0.39 3.29
N TRP A 58 -0.95 1.68 3.02
CA TRP A 58 -0.15 2.52 3.92
C TRP A 58 -0.88 3.82 4.24
N ASN A 59 -0.65 4.34 5.46
CA ASN A 59 -1.05 5.69 5.84
C ASN A 59 0.14 6.65 5.98
N GLY A 60 1.35 6.16 5.98
CA GLY A 60 2.58 6.95 5.96
C GLY A 60 3.51 6.44 4.87
N ILE A 61 4.50 7.24 4.54
CA ILE A 61 5.52 6.92 3.53
C ILE A 61 6.91 7.17 4.11
N PRO A 62 7.96 6.57 3.52
CA PRO A 62 9.34 6.93 3.86
C PRO A 62 9.61 8.40 3.61
N ASP A 63 10.61 8.95 4.28
CA ASP A 63 10.99 10.35 4.12
C ASP A 63 11.37 10.66 2.68
N ARG A 64 10.94 11.84 2.22
CA ARG A 64 11.43 12.41 0.96
C ARG A 64 12.87 12.88 1.15
N VAL A 65 13.58 13.04 0.03
CA VAL A 65 14.98 13.53 0.07
C VAL A 65 15.08 14.94 0.64
N ASP A 66 14.01 15.74 0.57
CA ASP A 66 13.94 17.10 1.09
C ASP A 66 13.26 17.18 2.47
N ALA A 67 13.08 16.05 3.15
CA ALA A 67 12.46 16.03 4.48
C ALA A 67 13.33 16.79 5.49
N ASP A 68 12.66 17.50 6.41
CA ASP A 68 13.33 18.31 7.44
C ASP A 68 13.74 17.51 8.68
N GLY A 69 13.37 16.25 8.77
CA GLY A 69 13.65 15.38 9.91
C GLY A 69 12.75 15.62 11.12
N ILE A 70 11.75 16.48 10.99
CA ILE A 70 10.82 16.80 12.06
C ILE A 70 9.56 15.95 11.88
N LEU A 71 9.28 15.08 12.86
CA LEU A 71 8.23 14.08 12.74
C LEU A 71 6.85 14.70 12.49
N VAL A 72 6.49 15.76 13.19
CA VAL A 72 5.17 16.39 13.03
C VAL A 72 4.95 17.01 11.67
N ASN A 73 6.03 17.29 10.92
CA ASN A 73 5.98 17.87 9.59
C ASN A 73 6.04 16.80 8.49
N LYS A 74 6.18 15.54 8.88
CA LYS A 74 6.31 14.46 7.90
C LYS A 74 5.05 14.30 7.07
N GLU A 75 5.21 14.17 5.75
CA GLU A 75 4.10 13.91 4.84
C GLU A 75 3.33 12.66 5.24
N GLY A 76 2.02 12.78 5.32
CA GLY A 76 1.13 11.67 5.67
C GLY A 76 1.07 11.34 7.15
N ILE A 77 1.79 12.06 8.00
CA ILE A 77 1.77 11.80 9.43
C ILE A 77 0.37 12.03 10.01
N LEU A 78 -0.04 11.15 10.90
CA LEU A 78 -1.32 11.25 11.59
C LEU A 78 -1.05 11.49 13.07
N ALA A 79 -1.84 12.38 13.68
CA ALA A 79 -1.76 12.67 15.09
C ALA A 79 -2.95 12.06 15.82
N LEU A 80 -2.68 11.51 17.00
CA LEU A 80 -3.72 10.95 17.88
C LEU A 80 -3.61 11.58 19.26
N GLU A 81 -4.72 12.11 19.76
CA GLU A 81 -4.78 12.70 21.09
C GLU A 81 -4.55 11.63 22.17
N PRO A 82 -3.94 12.00 23.32
CA PRO A 82 -3.80 11.06 24.44
C PRO A 82 -5.13 10.46 24.85
N GLY A 83 -5.16 9.14 25.01
CA GLY A 83 -6.39 8.40 25.33
C GLY A 83 -7.33 8.18 24.15
N GLY A 84 -7.00 8.74 22.98
CA GLY A 84 -7.78 8.56 21.76
C GLY A 84 -7.56 7.20 21.11
N THR A 85 -8.49 6.84 20.22
CA THR A 85 -8.42 5.60 19.43
C THR A 85 -8.72 5.93 17.98
N GLN A 86 -7.91 5.40 17.09
CA GLN A 86 -8.15 5.48 15.64
C GLN A 86 -8.08 4.07 15.05
N ILE A 87 -9.05 3.74 14.19
CA ILE A 87 -9.18 2.40 13.61
C ILE A 87 -8.96 2.51 12.11
N PHE A 88 -8.09 1.65 11.59
CA PHE A 88 -7.88 1.47 10.16
C PHE A 88 -8.21 0.03 9.81
N THR A 89 -9.05 -0.15 8.81
CA THR A 89 -9.50 -1.47 8.40
C THR A 89 -9.18 -1.69 6.93
N HIS A 90 -8.58 -2.83 6.61
CA HIS A 90 -8.55 -3.31 5.25
C HIS A 90 -9.23 -4.68 5.19
N HIS A 91 -9.72 -5.03 4.02
CA HIS A 91 -10.39 -6.32 3.81
C HIS A 91 -9.63 -7.12 2.77
N ILE A 92 -9.43 -8.39 3.05
CA ILE A 92 -8.81 -9.34 2.13
C ILE A 92 -9.86 -10.39 1.80
N SER A 93 -10.23 -10.48 0.51
CA SER A 93 -11.20 -11.45 0.01
C SER A 93 -10.50 -12.45 -0.89
N ILE A 94 -10.70 -13.73 -0.61
CA ILE A 94 -10.17 -14.82 -1.44
C ILE A 94 -11.33 -15.29 -2.32
N LEU A 95 -11.15 -15.15 -3.63
CA LEU A 95 -12.18 -15.45 -4.62
C LEU A 95 -11.78 -16.69 -5.44
N ALA A 96 -12.74 -17.54 -5.65
CA ALA A 96 -12.54 -18.75 -6.45
C ALA A 96 -12.59 -18.42 -7.95
#